data_7fad8afbb234048a44cb0578ab9ca097
#
_entry.id   7fad8afbb234048a44cb0578ab9ca097
#
_cell.length_a   1.000
_cell.length_b   1.000
_cell.length_c   1.000
_cell.angle_alpha   90.00
_cell.angle_beta   90.00
_cell.angle_gamma   90.00
#
_symmetry.space_group_name_H-M   'P 1'
#
loop_
_entity.id
_entity.type
_entity.pdbx_description
1 polymer ?
#
loop_
_entity_poly.entity_id
_entity_poly.type
_entity_poly.pdbx_seq_one_letter_code
_entity_poly.pdbx_strand_id
1 'polypeptide(L)'
;MLSSLLPGPGVVPAFVPQRNLKDLVLTYVRKDDRSISALTLALKKDGYKFHRLFVTGYLKALADVGLLREKEIPPAKVYTASVHRERSLYEAVGEKCRQVDTDERAQARLAVAVLHKLFRRPVFYRELKEAGYEITPEAVLATKEEKDESLRAFRKLGVQIPTNEPAYYVEDRKNEARDAIVAELLTEKYGLRDLVLGTRQARLGGPLG
;
A
#
# COMPACT_ATOMS: atom_id res chain seq x y z
N MET A 1 43.99 -12.21 36.29
CA MET A 1 42.72 -12.99 36.26
C MET A 1 41.66 -12.14 35.60
N LEU A 2 41.49 -12.32 34.29
CA LEU A 2 40.47 -11.62 33.50
C LEU A 2 39.30 -12.60 33.32
N SER A 3 38.23 -12.34 34.04
CA SER A 3 36.99 -13.13 33.95
C SER A 3 36.24 -12.69 32.71
N SER A 4 36.10 -13.62 31.76
CA SER A 4 35.33 -13.47 30.52
C SER A 4 33.87 -13.40 30.84
N LEU A 5 33.22 -12.22 30.66
CA LEU A 5 31.77 -12.10 30.56
C LEU A 5 31.35 -12.61 29.17
N LEU A 6 30.77 -13.79 29.15
CA LEU A 6 29.97 -14.26 28.00
C LEU A 6 28.68 -13.41 27.93
N PRO A 7 28.30 -12.90 26.78
CA PRO A 7 27.01 -12.26 26.64
C PRO A 7 25.94 -13.33 26.83
N GLY A 8 24.98 -13.07 27.73
CA GLY A 8 23.80 -13.89 27.96
C GLY A 8 22.97 -14.02 26.67
N PRO A 9 22.06 -15.01 26.61
CA PRO A 9 21.22 -15.24 25.42
C PRO A 9 20.43 -13.98 25.16
N GLY A 10 20.75 -13.35 24.01
CA GLY A 10 20.10 -12.13 23.55
C GLY A 10 18.60 -12.34 23.52
N VAL A 11 17.88 -11.47 24.20
CA VAL A 11 16.42 -11.35 24.09
C VAL A 11 16.13 -11.07 22.64
N VAL A 12 15.69 -12.10 21.91
CA VAL A 12 15.17 -11.94 20.55
C VAL A 12 13.92 -11.08 20.71
N PRO A 13 13.84 -9.88 20.11
CA PRO A 13 12.65 -9.06 20.22
C PRO A 13 11.48 -9.86 19.68
N ALA A 14 10.46 -10.06 20.49
CA ALA A 14 9.29 -10.91 20.22
C ALA A 14 8.44 -10.46 19.02
N PHE A 15 8.87 -9.45 18.28
CA PHE A 15 8.20 -8.91 17.11
C PHE A 15 9.21 -8.46 16.04
N VAL A 16 9.95 -9.40 15.48
CA VAL A 16 10.41 -9.24 14.10
C VAL A 16 9.18 -9.65 13.27
N PRO A 17 8.59 -8.76 12.47
CA PRO A 17 7.58 -9.19 11.52
C PRO A 17 8.24 -10.28 10.67
N GLN A 18 7.75 -11.53 10.79
CA GLN A 18 8.25 -12.62 9.96
C GLN A 18 8.00 -12.18 8.52
N ARG A 19 9.06 -11.73 7.84
CA ARG A 19 9.01 -11.44 6.41
C ARG A 19 8.53 -12.71 5.77
N ASN A 20 7.30 -12.71 5.26
CA ASN A 20 6.81 -13.86 4.56
C ASN A 20 7.70 -14.13 3.34
N LEU A 21 7.76 -15.36 2.87
CA LEU A 21 8.64 -15.75 1.77
C LEU A 21 8.41 -14.89 0.51
N LYS A 22 7.16 -14.46 0.27
CA LYS A 22 6.79 -13.57 -0.83
C LYS A 22 7.56 -12.24 -0.75
N ASP A 23 7.52 -11.58 0.40
CA ASP A 23 8.16 -10.26 0.58
C ASP A 23 9.69 -10.37 0.50
N LEU A 24 10.24 -11.47 1.00
CA LEU A 24 11.66 -11.75 0.90
C LEU A 24 12.09 -11.94 -0.56
N VAL A 25 11.40 -12.77 -1.31
CA VAL A 25 11.65 -13.01 -2.73
C VAL A 25 11.52 -11.71 -3.54
N LEU A 26 10.43 -10.94 -3.32
CA LEU A 26 10.23 -9.67 -4.00
C LEU A 26 11.33 -8.65 -3.67
N THR A 27 11.83 -8.64 -2.42
CA THR A 27 12.94 -7.76 -2.02
C THR A 27 14.21 -8.07 -2.82
N TYR A 28 14.51 -9.35 -3.06
CA TYR A 28 15.68 -9.74 -3.84
C TYR A 28 15.52 -9.40 -5.32
N VAL A 29 14.35 -9.69 -5.89
CA VAL A 29 14.11 -9.52 -7.32
C VAL A 29 13.92 -8.04 -7.71
N ARG A 30 13.51 -7.18 -6.76
CA ARG A 30 13.46 -5.72 -6.95
C ARG A 30 14.83 -5.05 -7.02
N LYS A 31 15.84 -5.66 -6.38
CA LYS A 31 17.21 -5.14 -6.42
C LYS A 31 17.90 -5.45 -7.75
N ASP A 32 17.75 -6.68 -8.19
CA ASP A 32 18.35 -7.19 -9.43
C ASP A 32 17.51 -8.33 -9.99
N ASP A 33 17.47 -8.44 -11.31
CA ASP A 33 16.95 -9.61 -12.01
C ASP A 33 17.71 -10.86 -11.57
N ARG A 34 17.00 -11.92 -11.14
CA ARG A 34 17.65 -13.10 -10.57
C ARG A 34 17.21 -14.40 -11.22
N SER A 35 18.21 -15.26 -11.47
CA SER A 35 17.94 -16.65 -11.86
C SER A 35 17.47 -17.46 -10.63
N ILE A 36 16.82 -18.59 -10.90
CA ILE A 36 16.39 -19.55 -9.86
C ILE A 36 17.56 -19.93 -8.95
N SER A 37 18.73 -20.22 -9.55
CA SER A 37 19.93 -20.60 -8.79
C SER A 37 20.46 -19.48 -7.91
N ALA A 38 20.52 -18.26 -8.44
CA ALA A 38 20.96 -17.08 -7.69
C ALA A 38 20.02 -16.77 -6.51
N LEU A 39 18.71 -16.90 -6.72
CA LEU A 39 17.74 -16.68 -5.65
C LEU A 39 17.78 -17.80 -4.59
N THR A 40 17.92 -19.06 -5.01
CA THR A 40 18.07 -20.17 -4.06
C THR A 40 19.30 -19.97 -3.18
N LEU A 41 20.41 -19.51 -3.76
CA LEU A 41 21.64 -19.23 -3.01
C LEU A 41 21.45 -18.04 -2.04
N ALA A 42 20.76 -17.00 -2.45
CA ALA A 42 20.46 -15.84 -1.61
C ALA A 42 19.59 -16.21 -0.41
N LEU A 43 18.53 -16.97 -0.64
CA LEU A 43 17.65 -17.51 0.41
C LEU A 43 18.43 -18.39 1.40
N LYS A 44 19.35 -19.22 0.89
CA LYS A 44 20.20 -20.07 1.73
C LYS A 44 21.13 -19.23 2.64
N LYS A 45 21.67 -18.12 2.14
CA LYS A 45 22.50 -17.20 2.94
C LYS A 45 21.72 -16.57 4.10
N ASP A 46 20.43 -16.31 3.90
CA ASP A 46 19.53 -15.78 4.94
C ASP A 46 18.98 -16.87 5.88
N GLY A 47 19.48 -18.11 5.77
CA GLY A 47 19.10 -19.21 6.65
C GLY A 47 17.93 -20.08 6.14
N TYR A 48 17.36 -19.76 4.98
CA TYR A 48 16.24 -20.53 4.40
C TYR A 48 16.78 -21.68 3.53
N LYS A 49 16.61 -22.91 4.00
CA LYS A 49 17.07 -24.12 3.28
C LYS A 49 15.93 -24.70 2.43
N PHE A 50 15.61 -24.04 1.33
CA PHE A 50 14.63 -24.57 0.37
C PHE A 50 15.28 -25.38 -0.73
N HIS A 51 14.61 -26.48 -1.12
CA HIS A 51 15.00 -27.24 -2.30
C HIS A 51 14.76 -26.40 -3.56
N ARG A 52 15.67 -26.53 -4.56
CA ARG A 52 15.57 -25.73 -5.81
C ARG A 52 14.22 -25.90 -6.52
N LEU A 53 13.66 -27.12 -6.53
CA LEU A 53 12.36 -27.38 -7.14
C LEU A 53 11.23 -26.59 -6.46
N PHE A 54 11.26 -26.48 -5.13
CA PHE A 54 10.31 -25.65 -4.39
C PHE A 54 10.43 -24.17 -4.79
N VAL A 55 11.65 -23.63 -4.85
CA VAL A 55 11.89 -22.26 -5.28
C VAL A 55 11.39 -22.03 -6.70
N THR A 56 11.62 -22.99 -7.60
CA THR A 56 11.14 -22.93 -8.99
C THR A 56 9.61 -22.84 -9.06
N GLY A 57 8.91 -23.74 -8.35
CA GLY A 57 7.45 -23.75 -8.32
C GLY A 57 6.88 -22.47 -7.69
N TYR A 58 7.53 -21.97 -6.63
CA TYR A 58 7.10 -20.76 -5.95
C TYR A 58 7.26 -19.52 -6.84
N LEU A 59 8.39 -19.37 -7.56
CA LEU A 59 8.62 -18.28 -8.50
C LEU A 59 7.62 -18.31 -9.66
N LYS A 60 7.31 -19.51 -10.17
CA LYS A 60 6.30 -19.68 -11.20
C LYS A 60 4.92 -19.23 -10.69
N ALA A 61 4.52 -19.67 -9.51
CA ALA A 61 3.26 -19.23 -8.89
C ALA A 61 3.20 -17.70 -8.72
N LEU A 62 4.30 -17.05 -8.29
CA LEU A 62 4.36 -15.60 -8.21
C LEU A 62 4.30 -14.91 -9.58
N ALA A 63 4.80 -15.55 -10.63
CA ALA A 63 4.68 -15.05 -12.00
C ALA A 63 3.24 -15.23 -12.53
N ASP A 64 2.61 -16.38 -12.26
CA ASP A 64 1.22 -16.65 -12.66
C ASP A 64 0.22 -15.66 -12.05
N VAL A 65 0.47 -15.18 -10.82
CA VAL A 65 -0.32 -14.12 -10.17
C VAL A 65 0.16 -12.71 -10.51
N GLY A 66 1.08 -12.54 -11.46
CA GLY A 66 1.52 -11.25 -11.97
C GLY A 66 2.46 -10.46 -11.07
N LEU A 67 2.96 -11.02 -9.98
CA LEU A 67 3.92 -10.38 -9.06
C LEU A 67 5.35 -10.39 -9.61
N LEU A 68 5.68 -11.37 -10.44
CA LEU A 68 6.94 -11.47 -11.14
C LEU A 68 6.72 -11.57 -12.65
N ARG A 69 7.75 -11.24 -13.43
CA ARG A 69 7.85 -11.58 -14.86
C ARG A 69 8.98 -12.57 -15.05
N GLU A 70 8.70 -13.64 -15.76
CA GLU A 70 9.70 -14.60 -16.21
C GLU A 70 10.26 -14.11 -17.55
N LYS A 71 11.59 -14.05 -17.66
CA LYS A 71 12.33 -13.82 -18.92
C LYS A 71 13.20 -15.03 -19.19
N GLU A 72 13.15 -15.52 -20.40
CA GLU A 72 14.02 -16.60 -20.83
C GLU A 72 15.30 -15.98 -21.43
N ILE A 73 16.40 -16.14 -20.71
CA ILE A 73 17.74 -15.70 -21.15
C ILE A 73 18.61 -16.96 -21.14
N PRO A 74 18.77 -17.62 -22.31
CA PRO A 74 19.53 -18.88 -22.37
C PRO A 74 20.91 -18.76 -21.75
N PRO A 75 21.38 -19.72 -20.93
CA PRO A 75 20.73 -20.99 -20.61
C PRO A 75 19.81 -20.95 -19.37
N ALA A 76 19.40 -19.79 -18.89
CA ALA A 76 18.67 -19.66 -17.63
C ALA A 76 17.34 -18.91 -17.79
N LYS A 77 16.39 -19.23 -16.91
CA LYS A 77 15.21 -18.41 -16.67
C LYS A 77 15.52 -17.40 -15.58
N VAL A 78 15.22 -16.15 -15.86
CA VAL A 78 15.45 -15.00 -14.98
C VAL A 78 14.10 -14.39 -14.59
N TYR A 79 13.95 -14.12 -13.31
CA TYR A 79 12.76 -13.48 -12.76
C TYR A 79 13.07 -12.02 -12.41
N THR A 80 12.18 -11.16 -12.82
CA THR A 80 12.19 -9.72 -12.52
C THR A 80 10.92 -9.36 -11.78
N ALA A 81 10.97 -8.39 -10.88
CA ALA A 81 9.76 -7.91 -10.25
C ALA A 81 8.82 -7.33 -11.32
N SER A 82 7.58 -7.78 -11.30
CA SER A 82 6.56 -7.11 -12.10
C SER A 82 6.46 -5.67 -11.62
N VAL A 83 6.38 -4.71 -12.55
CA VAL A 83 6.22 -3.28 -12.24
C VAL A 83 4.84 -3.00 -11.61
N HIS A 84 3.98 -4.00 -11.50
CA HIS A 84 2.78 -3.94 -10.67
C HIS A 84 3.19 -3.92 -9.19
N ARG A 85 3.76 -2.80 -8.76
CA ARG A 85 3.68 -2.40 -7.37
C ARG A 85 2.19 -2.31 -7.06
N GLU A 86 1.67 -3.22 -6.23
CA GLU A 86 0.32 -3.01 -5.69
C GLU A 86 0.30 -1.59 -5.12
N ARG A 87 -0.46 -0.73 -5.76
CA ARG A 87 -0.63 0.65 -5.28
C ARG A 87 -1.15 0.58 -3.86
N SER A 88 -0.57 1.35 -2.98
CA SER A 88 -1.14 1.48 -1.65
C SER A 88 -2.53 2.10 -1.76
N LEU A 89 -3.38 1.87 -0.78
CA LEU A 89 -4.68 2.53 -0.74
C LEU A 89 -4.52 4.06 -0.81
N TYR A 90 -3.51 4.60 -0.14
CA TYR A 90 -3.23 6.04 -0.14
C TYR A 90 -2.86 6.55 -1.53
N GLU A 91 -1.96 5.88 -2.24
CA GLU A 91 -1.61 6.21 -3.63
C GLU A 91 -2.83 6.16 -4.55
N ALA A 92 -3.69 5.14 -4.39
CA ALA A 92 -4.91 5.00 -5.18
C ALA A 92 -5.91 6.14 -4.90
N VAL A 93 -6.10 6.51 -3.63
CA VAL A 93 -6.93 7.66 -3.23
C VAL A 93 -6.39 8.94 -3.85
N GLY A 94 -5.09 9.20 -3.71
CA GLY A 94 -4.47 10.40 -4.27
C GLY A 94 -4.63 10.52 -5.79
N GLU A 95 -4.46 9.41 -6.50
CA GLU A 95 -4.68 9.37 -7.96
C GLU A 95 -6.12 9.69 -8.34
N LYS A 96 -7.10 9.11 -7.65
CA LYS A 96 -8.52 9.38 -7.92
C LYS A 96 -8.89 10.83 -7.62
N CYS A 97 -8.38 11.40 -6.53
CA CYS A 97 -8.62 12.81 -6.21
C CYS A 97 -8.06 13.75 -7.29
N ARG A 98 -6.88 13.45 -7.84
CA ARG A 98 -6.31 14.23 -8.98
C ARG A 98 -7.13 14.15 -10.26
N GLN A 99 -7.92 13.09 -10.45
CA GLN A 99 -8.82 12.96 -11.61
C GLN A 99 -10.08 13.80 -11.47
N VAL A 100 -10.48 14.15 -10.24
CA VAL A 100 -11.71 14.88 -9.94
C VAL A 100 -11.53 16.39 -9.97
N ASP A 101 -10.40 16.88 -9.49
CA ASP A 101 -10.12 18.30 -9.37
C ASP A 101 -8.70 18.63 -9.84
N THR A 102 -8.48 19.87 -10.28
CA THR A 102 -7.16 20.39 -10.69
C THR A 102 -6.45 21.18 -9.58
N ASP A 103 -7.20 21.67 -8.59
CA ASP A 103 -6.63 22.39 -7.46
C ASP A 103 -6.10 21.43 -6.40
N GLU A 104 -4.81 21.54 -6.08
CA GLU A 104 -4.13 20.65 -5.13
C GLU A 104 -4.73 20.70 -3.72
N ARG A 105 -5.24 21.86 -3.28
CA ARG A 105 -5.88 22.00 -1.97
C ARG A 105 -7.23 21.30 -1.93
N ALA A 106 -8.02 21.42 -2.98
CA ALA A 106 -9.28 20.73 -3.14
C ALA A 106 -9.06 19.20 -3.20
N GLN A 107 -8.04 18.75 -3.94
CA GLN A 107 -7.64 17.34 -4.00
C GLN A 107 -7.24 16.79 -2.63
N ALA A 108 -6.39 17.52 -1.89
CA ALA A 108 -5.95 17.11 -0.55
C ALA A 108 -7.14 17.05 0.44
N ARG A 109 -8.04 18.02 0.38
CA ARG A 109 -9.29 18.02 1.16
C ARG A 109 -10.17 16.80 0.82
N LEU A 110 -10.31 16.50 -0.47
CA LEU A 110 -11.07 15.34 -0.95
C LEU A 110 -10.42 14.03 -0.48
N ALA A 111 -9.08 13.93 -0.51
CA ALA A 111 -8.34 12.78 0.02
C ALA A 111 -8.59 12.59 1.53
N VAL A 112 -8.58 13.66 2.33
CA VAL A 112 -8.99 13.59 3.74
C VAL A 112 -10.41 13.06 3.86
N ALA A 113 -11.36 13.58 3.07
CA ALA A 113 -12.76 13.14 3.13
C ALA A 113 -12.92 11.66 2.80
N VAL A 114 -12.22 11.15 1.77
CA VAL A 114 -12.25 9.74 1.36
C VAL A 114 -11.65 8.85 2.45
N LEU A 115 -10.45 9.18 2.94
CA LEU A 115 -9.78 8.39 3.97
C LEU A 115 -10.53 8.42 5.30
N HIS A 116 -11.07 9.59 5.69
CA HIS A 116 -11.92 9.72 6.87
C HIS A 116 -13.19 8.85 6.77
N LYS A 117 -13.83 8.83 5.60
CA LYS A 117 -15.01 7.98 5.34
C LYS A 117 -14.68 6.50 5.47
N LEU A 118 -13.54 6.07 4.94
CA LEU A 118 -13.10 4.67 4.99
C LEU A 118 -12.73 4.22 6.40
N PHE A 119 -12.00 5.05 7.14
CA PHE A 119 -11.42 4.65 8.42
C PHE A 119 -12.21 5.12 9.65
N ARG A 120 -13.14 6.06 9.46
CA ARG A 120 -13.94 6.69 10.54
C ARG A 120 -13.08 7.27 11.67
N ARG A 121 -11.92 7.84 11.32
CA ARG A 121 -10.98 8.48 12.22
C ARG A 121 -10.28 9.64 11.53
N PRO A 122 -9.68 10.58 12.27
CA PRO A 122 -8.82 11.60 11.69
C PRO A 122 -7.70 11.00 10.85
N VAL A 123 -7.34 11.68 9.78
CA VAL A 123 -6.29 11.32 8.83
C VAL A 123 -5.02 12.08 9.19
N PHE A 124 -3.94 11.38 9.48
CA PHE A 124 -2.66 12.00 9.82
C PHE A 124 -1.98 12.58 8.58
N TYR A 125 -1.20 13.62 8.76
CA TYR A 125 -0.50 14.30 7.66
C TYR A 125 0.41 13.34 6.87
N ARG A 126 1.04 12.37 7.51
CA ARG A 126 1.83 11.34 6.82
C ARG A 126 1.00 10.50 5.86
N GLU A 127 -0.27 10.23 6.19
CA GLU A 127 -1.16 9.48 5.30
C GLU A 127 -1.49 10.30 4.04
N LEU A 128 -1.59 11.63 4.17
CA LEU A 128 -1.71 12.53 3.03
C LEU A 128 -0.43 12.56 2.18
N LYS A 129 0.74 12.51 2.80
CA LYS A 129 2.01 12.39 2.07
C LYS A 129 2.08 11.08 1.28
N GLU A 130 1.60 9.98 1.85
CA GLU A 130 1.50 8.71 1.13
C GLU A 130 0.50 8.76 -0.03
N ALA A 131 -0.52 9.60 0.06
CA ALA A 131 -1.44 9.90 -1.05
C ALA A 131 -0.85 10.88 -2.09
N GLY A 132 0.33 11.45 -1.81
CA GLY A 132 1.05 12.35 -2.69
C GLY A 132 0.77 13.83 -2.48
N TYR A 133 0.31 14.24 -1.28
CA TYR A 133 0.05 15.63 -0.94
C TYR A 133 0.99 16.12 0.18
N GLU A 134 1.78 17.15 -0.12
CA GLU A 134 2.69 17.78 0.85
C GLU A 134 2.19 19.13 1.38
N ILE A 135 0.92 19.43 1.16
CA ILE A 135 0.27 20.66 1.59
C ILE A 135 -0.65 20.42 2.79
N THR A 136 -0.89 21.48 3.56
CA THR A 136 -1.92 21.45 4.61
C THR A 136 -3.30 21.49 3.98
N PRO A 137 -4.17 20.49 4.20
CA PRO A 137 -5.50 20.47 3.61
C PRO A 137 -6.41 21.50 4.26
N GLU A 138 -7.38 22.02 3.51
CA GLU A 138 -8.49 22.81 4.03
C GLU A 138 -9.50 21.91 4.75
N ALA A 139 -9.16 21.47 5.95
CA ALA A 139 -9.91 20.51 6.74
C ALA A 139 -9.84 20.87 8.23
N VAL A 140 -10.72 20.31 9.03
CA VAL A 140 -10.77 20.54 10.47
C VAL A 140 -9.61 19.80 11.14
N LEU A 141 -8.88 20.50 12.00
CA LEU A 141 -7.81 19.89 12.79
C LEU A 141 -8.43 19.05 13.92
N ALA A 142 -8.00 17.81 14.05
CA ALA A 142 -8.48 16.91 15.09
C ALA A 142 -8.01 17.33 16.47
N THR A 143 -8.88 17.15 17.48
CA THR A 143 -8.55 17.34 18.89
C THR A 143 -7.53 16.32 19.37
N LYS A 144 -6.99 16.55 20.55
CA LYS A 144 -6.03 15.62 21.15
C LYS A 144 -6.67 14.25 21.43
N GLU A 145 -7.90 14.25 21.91
CA GLU A 145 -8.66 13.06 22.26
C GLU A 145 -8.92 12.17 21.02
N GLU A 146 -9.37 12.78 19.91
CA GLU A 146 -9.59 12.09 18.64
C GLU A 146 -8.30 11.49 18.07
N LYS A 147 -7.18 12.23 18.19
CA LYS A 147 -5.86 11.72 17.79
C LYS A 147 -5.41 10.54 18.66
N ASP A 148 -5.58 10.63 19.97
CA ASP A 148 -5.14 9.59 20.91
C ASP A 148 -5.83 8.25 20.65
N GLU A 149 -7.13 8.28 20.31
CA GLU A 149 -7.86 7.07 19.91
C GLU A 149 -7.28 6.46 18.64
N SER A 150 -7.04 7.29 17.64
CA SER A 150 -6.43 6.89 16.36
C SER A 150 -5.02 6.32 16.57
N LEU A 151 -4.21 6.96 17.41
CA LEU A 151 -2.84 6.50 17.72
C LEU A 151 -2.85 5.14 18.43
N ARG A 152 -3.85 4.85 19.27
CA ARG A 152 -4.00 3.51 19.87
C ARG A 152 -4.24 2.44 18.83
N ALA A 153 -5.05 2.73 17.81
CA ALA A 153 -5.29 1.81 16.69
C ALA A 153 -4.00 1.54 15.90
N PHE A 154 -3.21 2.57 15.58
CA PHE A 154 -1.93 2.40 14.88
C PHE A 154 -0.91 1.60 15.69
N ARG A 155 -0.80 1.85 16.99
CA ARG A 155 0.11 1.08 17.88
C ARG A 155 -0.21 -0.40 17.89
N LYS A 156 -1.51 -0.77 17.86
CA LYS A 156 -1.93 -2.19 17.76
C LYS A 156 -1.46 -2.84 16.47
N LEU A 157 -1.29 -2.07 15.41
CA LEU A 157 -0.77 -2.52 14.10
C LEU A 157 0.76 -2.44 14.00
N GLY A 158 1.45 -2.06 15.09
CA GLY A 158 2.91 -1.89 15.10
C GLY A 158 3.40 -0.62 14.40
N VAL A 159 2.50 0.30 14.03
CA VAL A 159 2.85 1.56 13.38
C VAL A 159 3.01 2.66 14.45
N GLN A 160 4.16 3.32 14.45
CA GLN A 160 4.44 4.45 15.34
C GLN A 160 4.23 5.77 14.59
N ILE A 161 3.32 6.58 15.11
CA ILE A 161 3.08 7.95 14.64
C ILE A 161 3.45 8.90 15.78
N PRO A 162 4.21 9.97 15.50
CA PRO A 162 4.52 10.99 16.50
C PRO A 162 3.25 11.64 17.06
N THR A 163 3.20 11.86 18.37
CA THR A 163 2.01 12.43 19.03
C THR A 163 1.73 13.88 18.63
N ASN A 164 2.76 14.60 18.19
CA ASN A 164 2.67 15.97 17.70
C ASN A 164 2.28 16.06 16.20
N GLU A 165 2.18 14.93 15.50
CA GLU A 165 1.78 14.96 14.09
C GLU A 165 0.35 15.48 13.94
N PRO A 166 0.08 16.43 13.03
CA PRO A 166 -1.26 16.93 12.79
C PRO A 166 -2.14 15.85 12.14
N ALA A 167 -3.40 15.86 12.51
CA ALA A 167 -4.42 15.01 11.91
C ALA A 167 -5.66 15.83 11.58
N TYR A 168 -6.35 15.45 10.52
CA TYR A 168 -7.43 16.23 9.93
C TYR A 168 -8.65 15.37 9.68
N TYR A 169 -9.82 16.02 9.68
CA TYR A 169 -11.04 15.41 9.17
C TYR A 169 -11.89 16.45 8.42
N VAL A 170 -12.81 15.96 7.61
CA VAL A 170 -13.83 16.77 6.94
C VAL A 170 -15.17 16.31 7.49
N GLU A 171 -16.05 17.30 7.82
CA GLU A 171 -17.42 17.00 8.27
C GLU A 171 -18.13 16.09 7.26
N ASP A 172 -18.82 15.07 7.77
CA ASP A 172 -19.50 14.08 6.93
C ASP A 172 -20.78 14.66 6.30
N ARG A 173 -20.61 15.66 5.43
CA ARG A 173 -21.68 16.17 4.57
C ARG A 173 -21.80 15.31 3.33
N LYS A 174 -22.98 15.32 2.69
CA LYS A 174 -23.16 14.66 1.38
C LYS A 174 -22.12 15.17 0.39
N ASN A 175 -21.29 14.25 -0.11
CA ASN A 175 -20.22 14.55 -1.06
C ASN A 175 -20.18 13.43 -2.11
N GLU A 176 -20.75 13.73 -3.26
CA GLU A 176 -20.90 12.75 -4.35
C GLU A 176 -19.54 12.31 -4.92
N ALA A 177 -18.57 13.22 -5.02
CA ALA A 177 -17.22 12.89 -5.51
C ALA A 177 -16.51 11.92 -4.56
N ARG A 178 -16.57 12.16 -3.24
CA ARG A 178 -16.02 11.24 -2.23
C ARG A 178 -16.65 9.85 -2.34
N ASP A 179 -17.98 9.79 -2.41
CA ASP A 179 -18.72 8.53 -2.42
C ASP A 179 -18.48 7.77 -3.74
N ALA A 180 -18.33 8.47 -4.86
CA ALA A 180 -17.92 7.90 -6.14
C ALA A 180 -16.51 7.31 -6.07
N ILE A 181 -15.53 8.02 -5.51
CA ILE A 181 -14.16 7.52 -5.35
C ILE A 181 -14.14 6.27 -4.49
N VAL A 182 -14.87 6.25 -3.35
CA VAL A 182 -14.95 5.05 -2.50
C VAL A 182 -15.51 3.86 -3.25
N ALA A 183 -16.59 4.06 -4.03
CA ALA A 183 -17.18 3.01 -4.85
C ALA A 183 -16.20 2.49 -5.91
N GLU A 184 -15.49 3.38 -6.60
CA GLU A 184 -14.47 3.00 -7.60
C GLU A 184 -13.31 2.21 -6.99
N LEU A 185 -12.78 2.65 -5.85
CA LEU A 185 -11.69 1.95 -5.15
C LEU A 185 -12.08 0.52 -4.80
N LEU A 186 -13.31 0.31 -4.31
CA LEU A 186 -13.82 -1.02 -4.00
C LEU A 186 -14.02 -1.85 -5.26
N THR A 187 -14.61 -1.27 -6.29
CA THR A 187 -14.87 -1.93 -7.58
C THR A 187 -13.57 -2.37 -8.24
N GLU A 188 -12.54 -1.53 -8.23
CA GLU A 188 -11.21 -1.87 -8.76
C GLU A 188 -10.52 -2.95 -7.93
N LYS A 189 -10.52 -2.81 -6.60
CA LYS A 189 -9.84 -3.74 -5.70
C LYS A 189 -10.39 -5.16 -5.79
N TYR A 190 -11.70 -5.30 -5.97
CA TYR A 190 -12.38 -6.59 -6.01
C TYR A 190 -12.73 -7.07 -7.42
N GLY A 191 -12.30 -6.35 -8.47
CA GLY A 191 -12.57 -6.75 -9.85
C GLY A 191 -14.06 -6.71 -10.23
N LEU A 192 -14.85 -5.81 -9.63
CA LEU A 192 -16.32 -5.75 -9.78
C LEU A 192 -16.76 -4.80 -10.91
N ARG A 193 -15.85 -4.36 -11.78
CA ARG A 193 -16.16 -3.39 -12.86
C ARG A 193 -17.29 -3.83 -13.76
N ASP A 194 -17.38 -5.12 -14.05
CA ASP A 194 -18.40 -5.69 -14.93
C ASP A 194 -19.81 -5.72 -14.30
N LEU A 195 -19.88 -5.53 -12.97
CA LEU A 195 -21.14 -5.44 -12.23
C LEU A 195 -21.67 -4.01 -12.12
N VAL A 196 -20.86 -3.01 -12.48
CA VAL A 196 -21.26 -1.60 -12.41
C VAL A 196 -22.08 -1.27 -13.64
N LEU A 197 -23.38 -1.03 -13.45
CA LEU A 197 -24.24 -0.52 -14.51
C LEU A 197 -23.81 0.90 -14.85
N GLY A 198 -23.37 1.12 -16.10
CA GLY A 198 -23.05 2.46 -16.59
C GLY A 198 -24.24 3.39 -16.42
N THR A 199 -24.09 4.46 -15.65
CA THR A 199 -25.06 5.55 -15.64
C THR A 199 -25.16 6.06 -17.06
N ARG A 200 -26.33 5.88 -17.69
CA ARG A 200 -26.67 6.56 -18.93
C ARG A 200 -26.67 8.06 -18.60
N GLN A 201 -25.57 8.74 -18.87
CA GLN A 201 -25.62 10.18 -19.02
C GLN A 201 -26.57 10.44 -20.19
N ALA A 202 -27.78 10.91 -19.88
CA ALA A 202 -28.66 11.46 -20.88
C ALA A 202 -27.88 12.59 -21.55
N ARG A 203 -27.49 12.42 -22.81
CA ARG A 203 -27.02 13.53 -23.66
C ARG A 203 -28.18 14.48 -23.82
N LEU A 204 -28.29 15.45 -22.93
CA LEU A 204 -29.06 16.69 -23.16
C LEU A 204 -28.25 17.53 -24.15
N GLY A 205 -28.54 17.38 -25.42
CA GLY A 205 -27.84 18.14 -26.47
C GLY A 205 -28.00 17.51 -27.84
N GLY A 206 -29.25 17.23 -28.26
CA GLY A 206 -29.59 17.12 -29.66
C GLY A 206 -29.94 18.52 -30.20
N PRO A 207 -29.43 18.96 -31.39
CA PRO A 207 -29.85 20.22 -31.96
C PRO A 207 -31.31 20.17 -32.29
N LEU A 208 -32.05 21.19 -31.87
CA LEU A 208 -33.38 21.51 -32.42
C LEU A 208 -33.21 21.83 -33.91
N GLY A 209 -33.61 20.93 -34.77
CA GLY A 209 -33.84 21.18 -36.18
C GLY A 209 -35.32 21.42 -36.43
#